data_e478b50272a5d9b5bfa4ec0b0f7eaa2d
#
_entry.id   e478b50272a5d9b5bfa4ec0b0f7eaa2d
#
_cell.length_a   1.000
_cell.length_b   1.000
_cell.length_c   1.000
_cell.angle_alpha   90.00
_cell.angle_beta   90.00
_cell.angle_gamma   90.00
#
_symmetry.space_group_name_H-M   'P 1'
#
loop_
_entity.id
_entity.type
_entity.pdbx_description
1 polymer ?
#
loop_
_entity_poly.entity_id
_entity_poly.type
_entity_poly.pdbx_seq_one_letter_code
_entity_poly.pdbx_strand_id
1 'polypeptide(L)'
;MPRYNFEREMRTAYSEAYLITADDAEIGRVDIHYGADTVHATLCLPDDSSEDHLQNIISEVDERLVMSANPFRDDFVVTVWIGRQAGVYSEDVEEELEEEDVEGNGHF
;
A
#
# COMPACT_ATOMS: atom_id res chain seq x y z
N MET A 1 7.47 -3.70 20.16
CA MET A 1 6.47 -3.14 19.25
C MET A 1 7.12 -2.76 17.95
N PRO A 2 6.65 -3.29 16.85
CA PRO A 2 7.27 -2.94 15.57
C PRO A 2 7.08 -1.47 15.26
N ARG A 3 8.05 -0.94 14.57
CA ARG A 3 7.96 0.42 14.14
C ARG A 3 7.82 0.42 12.64
N TYR A 4 6.76 1.03 12.14
CA TYR A 4 6.49 1.04 10.72
C TYR A 4 6.94 2.35 10.11
N ASN A 5 7.47 2.26 8.89
CA ASN A 5 7.79 3.42 8.10
C ASN A 5 6.94 3.39 6.85
N PHE A 6 6.50 4.57 6.42
CA PHE A 6 5.67 4.68 5.24
C PHE A 6 6.42 5.55 4.23
N GLU A 7 6.81 4.95 3.12
CA GLU A 7 7.55 5.67 2.09
C GLU A 7 6.61 5.98 0.96
N ARG A 8 6.34 7.25 0.72
CA ARG A 8 5.39 7.61 -0.32
C ARG A 8 5.98 7.37 -1.68
N GLU A 9 5.30 6.60 -2.50
CA GLU A 9 5.75 6.29 -3.82
C GLU A 9 5.01 7.05 -4.89
N MET A 10 3.79 7.49 -4.62
CA MET A 10 2.99 8.14 -5.63
C MET A 10 1.97 9.04 -4.97
N ARG A 11 1.64 10.12 -5.63
CA ARG A 11 0.61 11.01 -5.14
C ARG A 11 -0.12 11.62 -6.31
N THR A 12 -1.44 11.67 -6.21
CA THR A 12 -2.27 12.44 -7.13
C THR A 12 -3.06 13.44 -6.30
N ALA A 13 -3.98 14.17 -6.92
CA ALA A 13 -4.77 15.13 -6.18
C ALA A 13 -5.62 14.48 -5.11
N TYR A 14 -6.04 13.23 -5.33
CA TYR A 14 -6.96 12.58 -4.41
C TYR A 14 -6.50 11.21 -3.95
N SER A 15 -5.25 10.88 -4.14
CA SER A 15 -4.77 9.57 -3.72
C SER A 15 -3.28 9.60 -3.44
N GLU A 16 -2.83 8.63 -2.65
CA GLU A 16 -1.42 8.46 -2.33
C GLU A 16 -1.15 6.97 -2.20
N ALA A 17 0.07 6.57 -2.50
CA ALA A 17 0.48 5.19 -2.36
C ALA A 17 1.78 5.15 -1.56
N TYR A 18 1.84 4.23 -0.62
CA TYR A 18 2.99 4.12 0.28
C TYR A 18 3.48 2.68 0.33
N LEU A 19 4.78 2.54 0.41
CA LEU A 19 5.40 1.28 0.73
C LEU A 19 5.54 1.23 2.24
N ILE A 20 5.23 0.11 2.85
CA ILE A 20 5.32 -0.06 4.29
C ILE A 20 6.53 -0.92 4.60
N THR A 21 7.41 -0.41 5.46
CA THR A 21 8.57 -1.18 5.88
C THR A 21 8.58 -1.25 7.39
N ALA A 22 9.24 -2.26 7.90
CA ALA A 22 9.45 -2.42 9.32
C ALA A 22 10.84 -3.00 9.48
N ASP A 23 11.69 -2.32 10.25
CA ASP A 23 13.06 -2.81 10.47
C ASP A 23 13.79 -3.04 9.15
N ASP A 24 13.60 -2.10 8.25
CA ASP A 24 14.26 -2.11 6.94
C ASP A 24 13.79 -3.21 6.01
N ALA A 25 12.73 -3.90 6.34
CA ALA A 25 12.18 -4.91 5.46
C ALA A 25 10.83 -4.45 4.94
N GLU A 26 10.57 -4.72 3.66
CA GLU A 26 9.27 -4.41 3.09
C GLU A 26 8.26 -5.36 3.67
N ILE A 27 7.16 -4.84 4.18
CA ILE A 27 6.14 -5.71 4.71
C ILE A 27 4.80 -5.51 4.04
N GLY A 28 4.67 -4.55 3.15
CA GLY A 28 3.40 -4.39 2.44
C GLY A 28 3.30 -3.03 1.83
N ARG A 29 2.08 -2.69 1.41
CA ARG A 29 1.85 -1.38 0.84
C ARG A 29 0.42 -0.96 1.13
N VAL A 30 0.17 0.33 1.05
CA VAL A 30 -1.17 0.86 1.23
C VAL A 30 -1.40 1.96 0.20
N ASP A 31 -2.57 1.90 -0.43
CA ASP A 31 -3.02 2.93 -1.34
C ASP A 31 -4.20 3.62 -0.67
N ILE A 32 -4.21 4.95 -0.67
CA ILE A 32 -5.23 5.72 0.01
C ILE A 32 -5.92 6.61 -1.00
N HIS A 33 -7.23 6.55 -1.03
CA HIS A 33 -8.03 7.35 -1.94
C HIS A 33 -8.97 8.23 -1.12
N TYR A 34 -8.92 9.53 -1.38
CA TYR A 34 -9.70 10.49 -0.61
C TYR A 34 -10.95 10.84 -1.39
N GLY A 35 -12.08 10.33 -0.93
CA GLY A 35 -13.38 10.70 -1.49
C GLY A 35 -13.87 11.97 -0.84
N ALA A 36 -15.08 12.37 -1.18
CA ALA A 36 -15.65 13.60 -0.64
C ALA A 36 -15.83 13.50 0.87
N ASP A 37 -16.35 12.39 1.34
CA ASP A 37 -16.61 12.22 2.76
C ASP A 37 -15.88 11.03 3.34
N THR A 38 -15.54 10.07 2.54
CA THR A 38 -15.01 8.80 3.00
C THR A 38 -13.62 8.60 2.43
N VAL A 39 -12.73 8.11 3.27
CA VAL A 39 -11.38 7.76 2.83
C VAL A 39 -11.33 6.25 2.68
N HIS A 40 -10.88 5.79 1.54
CA HIS A 40 -10.77 4.36 1.26
C HIS A 40 -9.29 4.00 1.17
N ALA A 41 -8.89 2.94 1.82
CA ALA A 41 -7.53 2.46 1.73
C ALA A 41 -7.52 1.00 1.33
N THR A 42 -6.53 0.62 0.56
CA THR A 42 -6.31 -0.78 0.21
C THR A 42 -4.96 -1.15 0.78
N LEU A 43 -4.96 -2.08 1.70
CA LEU A 43 -3.77 -2.49 2.40
C LEU A 43 -3.41 -3.89 1.95
N CYS A 44 -2.18 -4.08 1.50
CA CYS A 44 -1.73 -5.39 1.04
C CYS A 44 -0.58 -5.83 1.92
N LEU A 45 -0.71 -6.96 2.57
CA LEU A 45 0.30 -7.48 3.48
C LEU A 45 0.65 -8.92 3.14
N PRO A 46 1.78 -9.40 3.64
CA PRO A 46 2.17 -10.79 3.39
C PRO A 46 1.18 -11.75 4.02
N ASP A 47 1.24 -12.98 3.59
CA ASP A 47 0.26 -13.96 4.00
C ASP A 47 0.48 -14.48 5.40
N ASP A 48 1.49 -14.02 6.11
CA ASP A 48 1.70 -14.48 7.47
C ASP A 48 1.29 -13.42 8.49
N SER A 49 0.51 -12.44 8.10
CA SER A 49 0.10 -11.39 9.02
C SER A 49 -0.96 -11.88 9.97
N SER A 50 -0.83 -11.52 11.24
CA SER A 50 -1.82 -11.89 12.23
C SER A 50 -2.86 -10.78 12.33
N GLU A 51 -3.95 -11.08 13.02
CA GLU A 51 -5.00 -10.10 13.21
C GLU A 51 -4.49 -8.90 14.02
N ASP A 52 -3.69 -9.16 15.05
CA ASP A 52 -3.16 -8.06 15.85
C ASP A 52 -2.25 -7.20 15.01
N HIS A 53 -1.46 -7.80 14.15
CA HIS A 53 -0.56 -7.07 13.29
C HIS A 53 -1.35 -6.18 12.33
N LEU A 54 -2.44 -6.72 11.78
CA LEU A 54 -3.29 -5.95 10.89
C LEU A 54 -3.86 -4.73 11.60
N GLN A 55 -4.37 -4.92 12.81
CA GLN A 55 -4.96 -3.82 13.54
C GLN A 55 -3.95 -2.75 13.85
N ASN A 56 -2.72 -3.14 14.17
CA ASN A 56 -1.67 -2.18 14.45
C ASN A 56 -1.34 -1.35 13.23
N ILE A 57 -1.22 -2.00 12.08
CA ILE A 57 -0.90 -1.28 10.85
C ILE A 57 -2.04 -0.34 10.47
N ILE A 58 -3.27 -0.80 10.59
CA ILE A 58 -4.42 0.03 10.24
C ILE A 58 -4.45 1.29 11.13
N SER A 59 -4.17 1.14 12.42
CA SER A 59 -4.13 2.28 13.32
C SER A 59 -3.04 3.24 12.95
N GLU A 60 -1.86 2.73 12.57
CA GLU A 60 -0.76 3.59 12.18
C GLU A 60 -1.08 4.35 10.90
N VAL A 61 -1.69 3.68 9.94
CA VAL A 61 -2.07 4.31 8.69
C VAL A 61 -3.06 5.45 8.99
N ASP A 62 -4.04 5.17 9.83
CA ASP A 62 -5.04 6.17 10.15
C ASP A 62 -4.40 7.37 10.83
N GLU A 63 -3.62 7.14 11.87
CA GLU A 63 -3.08 8.25 12.65
C GLU A 63 -2.02 9.03 11.93
N ARG A 64 -1.18 8.36 11.19
CA ARG A 64 -0.03 9.04 10.61
C ARG A 64 -0.27 9.57 9.22
N LEU A 65 -1.16 8.96 8.46
CA LEU A 65 -1.37 9.34 7.09
C LEU A 65 -2.74 9.97 6.84
N VAL A 66 -3.78 9.33 7.31
CA VAL A 66 -5.13 9.75 6.99
C VAL A 66 -5.59 10.93 7.83
N MET A 67 -5.38 10.86 9.13
CA MET A 67 -5.82 11.93 10.01
C MET A 67 -5.12 13.24 9.72
N SER A 68 -3.86 13.17 9.33
CA SER A 68 -3.14 14.39 9.05
C SER A 68 -3.60 15.02 7.75
N ALA A 69 -4.16 14.22 6.84
CA ALA A 69 -4.61 14.73 5.54
C ALA A 69 -6.09 15.08 5.54
N ASN A 70 -6.89 14.31 6.26
CA ASN A 70 -8.33 14.55 6.26
C ASN A 70 -8.92 14.19 7.62
N PRO A 71 -8.80 15.09 8.59
CA PRO A 71 -9.29 14.78 9.94
C PRO A 71 -10.79 14.83 10.08
N PHE A 72 -11.49 15.36 9.07
CA PHE A 72 -12.93 15.53 9.17
C PHE A 72 -13.72 14.56 8.32
N ARG A 73 -13.10 13.42 7.99
CA ARG A 73 -13.78 12.44 7.18
C ARG A 73 -14.94 11.82 7.95
N ASP A 74 -15.96 11.39 7.22
CA ASP A 74 -17.08 10.71 7.86
C ASP A 74 -16.76 9.25 8.13
N ASP A 75 -15.90 8.64 7.32
CA ASP A 75 -15.60 7.23 7.50
C ASP A 75 -14.24 6.91 6.90
N PHE A 76 -13.63 5.87 7.37
CA PHE A 76 -12.36 5.38 6.88
C PHE A 76 -12.52 3.87 6.66
N VAL A 77 -12.54 3.46 5.42
CA VAL A 77 -12.78 2.08 5.04
C VAL A 77 -11.49 1.47 4.54
N VAL A 78 -11.09 0.35 5.10
CA VAL A 78 -9.85 -0.32 4.73
C VAL A 78 -10.17 -1.69 4.19
N THR A 79 -9.74 -1.97 2.96
CA THR A 79 -9.82 -3.30 2.38
C THR A 79 -8.45 -3.92 2.48
N VAL A 80 -8.38 -5.11 3.02
CA VAL A 80 -7.10 -5.76 3.25
C VAL A 80 -6.96 -6.94 2.30
N TRP A 81 -5.84 -6.97 1.60
CA TRP A 81 -5.49 -8.10 0.73
C TRP A 81 -4.26 -8.77 1.32
N ILE A 82 -4.27 -10.09 1.35
CA ILE A 82 -3.12 -10.84 1.84
C ILE A 82 -2.44 -11.45 0.63
N GLY A 83 -1.16 -11.17 0.46
CA GLY A 83 -0.43 -11.68 -0.68
C GLY A 83 0.81 -10.84 -0.90
N ARG A 84 1.42 -10.98 -2.07
CA ARG A 84 2.62 -10.23 -2.35
C ARG A 84 2.63 -9.81 -3.80
N GLN A 85 3.42 -8.78 -4.08
CA GLN A 85 3.52 -8.24 -5.40
C GLN A 85 4.15 -9.28 -6.33
N ALA A 86 3.50 -9.51 -7.45
CA ALA A 86 4.03 -10.44 -8.44
C ALA A 86 5.01 -9.73 -9.38
N GLY A 87 4.78 -8.45 -9.63
CA GLY A 87 5.68 -7.71 -10.50
C GLY A 87 5.13 -6.34 -10.79
N VAL A 88 5.90 -5.55 -11.49
CA VAL A 88 5.51 -4.23 -11.93
C VAL A 88 5.72 -4.18 -13.43
N TYR A 89 4.70 -3.80 -14.18
CA TYR A 89 4.76 -3.82 -15.62
C TYR A 89 4.44 -2.45 -16.18
N SER A 90 5.23 -2.05 -17.17
CA SER A 90 5.05 -0.74 -17.77
C SER A 90 5.67 -0.80 -19.16
N GLU A 91 5.12 -0.06 -20.08
CA GLU A 91 5.73 -0.03 -21.40
C GLU A 91 7.11 0.59 -21.35
N ASP A 92 7.31 1.52 -20.43
CA ASP A 92 8.57 2.22 -20.37
C ASP A 92 9.68 1.41 -19.75
N VAL A 93 9.36 0.40 -18.93
CA VAL A 93 10.41 -0.39 -18.29
C VAL A 93 10.34 -1.80 -18.69
N GLU A 94 9.74 -2.06 -19.85
CA GLU A 94 9.56 -3.42 -20.29
C GLU A 94 10.84 -4.15 -20.46
N GLU A 95 11.87 -3.48 -20.92
CA GLU A 95 13.12 -4.16 -21.13
C GLU A 95 13.72 -4.64 -19.86
N GLU A 96 13.60 -3.87 -18.82
CA GLU A 96 14.17 -4.31 -17.59
C GLU A 96 13.43 -5.44 -17.00
N LEU A 97 12.13 -5.47 -17.19
CA LEU A 97 11.37 -6.57 -16.66
C LEU A 97 11.60 -7.83 -17.42
N GLU A 98 11.90 -7.72 -18.71
CA GLU A 98 12.14 -8.89 -19.46
C GLU A 98 13.22 -9.71 -18.98
N GLU A 99 14.20 -9.12 -18.40
CA GLU A 99 15.28 -9.89 -17.94
C GLU A 99 14.85 -10.88 -17.00
N GLU A 100 13.85 -10.61 -16.29
CA GLU A 100 13.45 -11.50 -15.38
C GLU A 100 12.45 -12.35 -15.84
N ASP A 101 11.71 -12.04 -16.58
CA ASP A 101 10.75 -12.88 -16.87
C ASP A 101 10.46 -13.08 -18.10
N VAL A 102 10.73 -12.87 -18.70
CA VAL A 102 10.49 -13.16 -19.74
C VAL A 102 9.43 -13.76 -20.12
N GLU A 103 9.10 -14.03 -20.28
CA GLU A 103 8.32 -14.49 -20.63
C GLU A 103 7.33 -14.32 -20.51
N GLY A 104 7.06 -14.22 -20.55
CA GLY A 104 6.26 -14.14 -20.43
C GLY A 104 5.33 -13.61 -20.66
N ASN A 105 5.08 -13.43 -20.74
CA ASN A 105 4.30 -13.01 -20.96
C ASN A 105 3.64 -12.26 -20.57
N GLY A 106 3.69 -12.23 -20.31
CA GLY A 106 2.93 -11.64 -19.66
C GLY A 106 2.56 -10.36 -19.87
N HIS A 107 1.85 -10.05 -20.28
CA HIS A 107 1.42 -8.81 -20.26
C HIS A 107 0.03 -8.82 -20.41
N PHE A 108 -0.53 -7.79 -20.27
CA PHE A 108 -1.90 -7.77 -20.11
C PHE A 108 -2.56 -6.98 -21.13
#